data_04a16456de5945da64fd292f7b87f7e0
#
_entry.id   04a16456de5945da64fd292f7b87f7e0
#
_cell.length_a   1.000
_cell.length_b   1.000
_cell.length_c   1.000
_cell.angle_alpha   90.00
_cell.angle_beta   90.00
_cell.angle_gamma   90.00
#
_symmetry.space_group_name_H-M   'P 1'
#
loop_
_entity.id
_entity.type
_entity.pdbx_description
1 polymer ?
#
loop_
_entity_poly.entity_id
_entity_poly.type
_entity_poly.pdbx_seq_one_letter_code
_entity_poly.pdbx_strand_id
1 'polypeptide(L)'
;MSNIDFTLVQNQAADAASLMPSIAGKKILMGFWHNWPAGPSDGYRQGRFAEIALEAVPKEYNVVAVAFMKGSGIPTFKPYNVSDAEFRRQVGVLNSQGRAVLLSLGGADAHIELRSGQEQPLANEIIRLVETYGFDGLDIDLEQSAIDFAANKTVLPAALKLVKDHYAGQGKHFIISMAPEFPYLTTNGKYVGYLQALEGYYDFIAPQFYNQGGDGVWVPEANNGNGAWIAQNNDALKEDFLYYLTESLVTGTRGFTKIPADKFVIGLPANVDAAATGYVIDSTAVGNALKRLAIKGLPIKGLMTWSVNWDNGVSKDRVPYNWEFSRRYGPLIHGVRTAVQETDEALSRLAR
;
A
#
# COMPACT_ATOMS: atom_id res chain seq x y z
N MET A 1 -20.48 -27.44 -31.82
CA MET A 1 -19.46 -26.90 -30.92
C MET A 1 -19.30 -25.43 -31.28
N SER A 2 -19.85 -24.54 -30.43
CA SER A 2 -19.79 -23.11 -30.67
C SER A 2 -18.36 -22.62 -30.35
N ASN A 3 -17.72 -22.01 -31.34
CA ASN A 3 -16.47 -21.28 -31.14
C ASN A 3 -16.78 -20.16 -30.11
N ILE A 4 -16.28 -20.32 -28.88
CA ILE A 4 -16.23 -19.21 -27.93
C ILE A 4 -15.24 -18.22 -28.52
N ASP A 5 -15.72 -17.02 -28.82
CA ASP A 5 -14.90 -15.97 -29.40
C ASP A 5 -13.93 -15.44 -28.35
N PHE A 6 -12.68 -15.90 -28.41
CA PHE A 6 -11.59 -15.49 -27.52
C PHE A 6 -11.36 -13.98 -27.53
N THR A 7 -11.73 -13.30 -28.60
CA THR A 7 -11.62 -11.83 -28.73
C THR A 7 -12.61 -11.13 -27.80
N LEU A 8 -13.81 -11.69 -27.62
CA LEU A 8 -14.81 -11.16 -26.69
C LEU A 8 -14.38 -11.31 -25.23
N VAL A 9 -13.73 -12.44 -24.87
CA VAL A 9 -13.22 -12.66 -23.50
C VAL A 9 -12.06 -11.72 -23.18
N GLN A 10 -11.16 -11.45 -24.13
CA GLN A 10 -10.08 -10.48 -23.98
C GLN A 10 -10.61 -9.04 -23.86
N ASN A 11 -11.62 -8.67 -24.61
CA ASN A 11 -12.26 -7.36 -24.52
C ASN A 11 -12.98 -7.17 -23.18
N GLN A 12 -13.65 -8.19 -22.64
CA GLN A 12 -14.28 -8.13 -21.34
C GLN A 12 -13.27 -7.95 -20.20
N ALA A 13 -12.09 -8.58 -20.27
CA ALA A 13 -11.03 -8.40 -19.29
C ALA A 13 -10.40 -7.00 -19.36
N ALA A 14 -10.28 -6.41 -20.55
CA ALA A 14 -9.82 -5.03 -20.74
C ALA A 14 -10.83 -4.01 -20.18
N ASP A 15 -12.12 -4.26 -20.33
CA ASP A 15 -13.18 -3.43 -19.77
C ASP A 15 -13.20 -3.49 -18.23
N ALA A 16 -12.84 -4.61 -17.62
CA ALA A 16 -12.71 -4.74 -16.18
C ALA A 16 -11.65 -3.79 -15.57
N ALA A 17 -10.59 -3.47 -16.31
CA ALA A 17 -9.56 -2.52 -15.88
C ALA A 17 -10.06 -1.06 -15.74
N SER A 18 -11.29 -0.75 -16.07
CA SER A 18 -11.87 0.59 -15.89
C SER A 18 -12.94 0.67 -14.80
N LEU A 19 -13.16 -0.41 -14.04
CA LEU A 19 -14.26 -0.50 -13.07
C LEU A 19 -14.00 0.24 -11.76
N MET A 20 -12.74 0.48 -11.39
CA MET A 20 -12.36 1.08 -10.09
C MET A 20 -13.07 0.40 -8.92
N PRO A 21 -12.71 -0.87 -8.55
CA PRO A 21 -13.40 -1.61 -7.51
C PRO A 21 -13.30 -0.90 -6.16
N SER A 22 -14.44 -0.80 -5.47
CA SER A 22 -14.53 -0.11 -4.19
C SER A 22 -13.82 -0.85 -3.07
N ILE A 23 -13.07 -0.11 -2.24
CA ILE A 23 -12.49 -0.56 -0.97
C ILE A 23 -13.28 -0.04 0.26
N ALA A 24 -14.40 0.63 0.03
CA ALA A 24 -15.24 1.14 1.11
C ALA A 24 -15.78 -0.01 1.98
N GLY A 25 -15.71 0.15 3.30
CA GLY A 25 -16.15 -0.86 4.26
C GLY A 25 -15.33 -2.16 4.28
N LYS A 26 -14.32 -2.30 3.43
CA LYS A 26 -13.47 -3.50 3.40
C LYS A 26 -12.24 -3.33 4.29
N LYS A 27 -11.83 -4.41 4.95
CA LYS A 27 -10.45 -4.54 5.43
C LYS A 27 -9.52 -4.76 4.25
N ILE A 28 -8.31 -4.21 4.31
CA ILE A 28 -7.35 -4.32 3.23
C ILE A 28 -6.04 -4.99 3.67
N LEU A 29 -5.53 -5.83 2.80
CA LEU A 29 -4.14 -6.25 2.78
C LEU A 29 -3.53 -5.67 1.51
N MET A 30 -2.70 -4.64 1.68
CA MET A 30 -2.03 -3.96 0.58
C MET A 30 -0.61 -4.48 0.42
N GLY A 31 -0.17 -4.61 -0.82
CA GLY A 31 1.24 -4.90 -1.11
C GLY A 31 1.77 -4.05 -2.25
N PHE A 32 3.02 -3.59 -2.11
CA PHE A 32 3.73 -2.95 -3.21
C PHE A 32 4.23 -4.00 -4.20
N TRP A 33 4.12 -3.72 -5.49
CA TRP A 33 4.62 -4.55 -6.57
C TRP A 33 5.72 -3.82 -7.34
N HIS A 34 6.85 -4.49 -7.57
CA HIS A 34 8.04 -3.90 -8.18
C HIS A 34 7.95 -3.88 -9.71
N ASN A 35 8.05 -2.70 -10.31
CA ASN A 35 8.15 -2.50 -11.75
C ASN A 35 9.62 -2.38 -12.20
N TRP A 36 10.48 -3.27 -11.73
CA TRP A 36 11.90 -3.38 -12.13
C TRP A 36 12.43 -4.80 -11.89
N PRO A 37 13.52 -5.20 -12.61
CA PRO A 37 14.10 -6.52 -12.45
C PRO A 37 14.84 -6.67 -11.12
N ALA A 38 14.90 -7.90 -10.61
CA ALA A 38 15.66 -8.24 -9.41
C ALA A 38 17.16 -8.35 -9.71
N GLY A 39 17.97 -7.72 -8.86
CA GLY A 39 19.40 -7.93 -8.80
C GLY A 39 19.79 -9.23 -8.06
N PRO A 40 21.07 -9.58 -8.04
CA PRO A 40 21.53 -10.84 -7.45
C PRO A 40 21.48 -10.86 -5.92
N SER A 41 21.48 -9.72 -5.24
CA SER A 41 21.60 -9.59 -3.78
C SER A 41 20.95 -8.29 -3.29
N ASP A 42 19.72 -8.03 -3.72
CA ASP A 42 19.00 -6.76 -3.45
C ASP A 42 18.59 -6.61 -1.99
N GLY A 43 18.47 -7.71 -1.26
CA GLY A 43 17.96 -7.75 0.09
C GLY A 43 18.97 -7.28 1.14
N TYR A 44 18.48 -6.76 2.23
CA TYR A 44 19.28 -6.34 3.39
C TYR A 44 20.07 -7.49 4.03
N ARG A 45 19.65 -8.73 3.81
CA ARG A 45 20.36 -9.96 4.18
C ARG A 45 20.91 -10.72 2.97
N GLN A 46 21.09 -10.02 1.83
CA GLN A 46 21.63 -10.56 0.59
C GLN A 46 20.68 -11.58 -0.11
N GLY A 47 19.40 -11.59 0.24
CA GLY A 47 18.38 -12.32 -0.49
C GLY A 47 18.02 -11.62 -1.80
N ARG A 48 17.08 -12.20 -2.53
CA ARG A 48 16.60 -11.68 -3.79
C ARG A 48 15.07 -11.70 -3.82
N PHE A 49 14.44 -10.62 -4.26
CA PHE A 49 13.01 -10.62 -4.48
C PHE A 49 12.61 -11.39 -5.75
N ALA A 50 11.37 -11.86 -5.81
CA ALA A 50 10.85 -12.54 -6.98
C ALA A 50 10.35 -11.55 -8.02
N GLU A 51 10.66 -11.80 -9.29
CA GLU A 51 9.99 -11.15 -10.41
C GLU A 51 8.70 -11.91 -10.70
N ILE A 52 7.56 -11.29 -10.49
CA ILE A 52 6.24 -11.90 -10.66
C ILE A 52 5.36 -11.04 -11.55
N ALA A 53 4.53 -11.67 -12.36
CA ALA A 53 3.47 -10.97 -13.07
C ALA A 53 2.46 -10.36 -12.08
N LEU A 54 1.90 -9.20 -12.40
CA LEU A 54 0.92 -8.53 -11.52
C LEU A 54 -0.28 -9.45 -11.21
N GLU A 55 -0.76 -10.20 -12.19
CA GLU A 55 -1.86 -11.14 -12.03
C GLU A 55 -1.54 -12.36 -11.14
N ALA A 56 -0.24 -12.63 -10.90
CA ALA A 56 0.21 -13.72 -10.02
C ALA A 56 0.24 -13.34 -8.54
N VAL A 57 0.00 -12.07 -8.20
CA VAL A 57 -0.08 -11.61 -6.81
C VAL A 57 -1.21 -12.34 -6.08
N PRO A 58 -0.96 -12.95 -4.90
CA PRO A 58 -1.97 -13.71 -4.15
C PRO A 58 -3.24 -12.91 -3.89
N LYS A 59 -4.38 -13.59 -3.86
CA LYS A 59 -5.72 -12.98 -3.71
C LYS A 59 -5.93 -12.30 -2.35
N GLU A 60 -5.16 -12.68 -1.36
CA GLU A 60 -5.12 -12.04 -0.04
C GLU A 60 -4.79 -10.56 -0.15
N TYR A 61 -3.94 -10.17 -1.11
CA TYR A 61 -3.68 -8.76 -1.43
C TYR A 61 -4.84 -8.19 -2.25
N ASN A 62 -5.79 -7.56 -1.59
CA ASN A 62 -6.93 -6.94 -2.25
C ASN A 62 -6.69 -5.49 -2.69
N VAL A 63 -5.55 -4.92 -2.32
CA VAL A 63 -5.00 -3.67 -2.86
C VAL A 63 -3.54 -3.90 -3.24
N VAL A 64 -3.17 -3.55 -4.47
CA VAL A 64 -1.78 -3.64 -4.95
C VAL A 64 -1.33 -2.27 -5.43
N ALA A 65 -0.20 -1.78 -4.89
CA ALA A 65 0.41 -0.53 -5.34
C ALA A 65 1.59 -0.82 -6.26
N VAL A 66 1.50 -0.36 -7.49
CA VAL A 66 2.57 -0.52 -8.50
C VAL A 66 3.64 0.55 -8.27
N ALA A 67 4.84 0.12 -7.93
CA ALA A 67 6.00 0.97 -7.69
C ALA A 67 6.86 1.08 -8.97
N PHE A 68 7.17 2.27 -9.51
CA PHE A 68 6.76 3.61 -9.10
C PHE A 68 6.50 4.51 -10.30
N MET A 69 5.61 5.49 -10.13
CA MET A 69 5.54 6.67 -10.97
C MET A 69 6.65 7.64 -10.55
N LYS A 70 7.54 7.98 -11.44
CA LYS A 70 8.71 8.83 -11.17
C LYS A 70 9.21 9.52 -12.44
N GLY A 71 10.24 10.34 -12.30
CA GLY A 71 10.88 11.06 -13.39
C GLY A 71 11.01 12.56 -13.11
N SER A 72 11.88 13.24 -13.85
CA SER A 72 12.05 14.69 -13.78
C SER A 72 10.90 15.43 -14.47
N GLY A 73 10.53 16.60 -13.96
CA GLY A 73 9.38 17.36 -14.46
C GLY A 73 8.06 16.77 -14.01
N ILE A 74 7.14 16.47 -14.95
CA ILE A 74 5.92 15.72 -14.62
C ILE A 74 6.28 14.24 -14.55
N PRO A 75 6.16 13.60 -13.37
CA PRO A 75 6.45 12.18 -13.25
C PRO A 75 5.50 11.33 -14.10
N THR A 76 6.00 10.19 -14.57
CA THR A 76 5.25 9.27 -15.42
C THR A 76 5.53 7.81 -15.05
N PHE A 77 4.89 6.88 -15.76
CA PHE A 77 5.03 5.44 -15.56
C PHE A 77 5.04 4.71 -16.89
N LYS A 78 5.80 3.63 -16.95
CA LYS A 78 5.73 2.64 -18.01
C LYS A 78 6.10 1.25 -17.47
N PRO A 79 5.39 0.17 -17.85
CA PRO A 79 5.80 -1.20 -17.54
C PRO A 79 7.19 -1.50 -18.12
N TYR A 80 8.03 -2.21 -17.34
CA TYR A 80 9.42 -2.45 -17.77
C TYR A 80 9.59 -3.69 -18.66
N ASN A 81 8.75 -4.71 -18.48
CA ASN A 81 8.95 -6.04 -19.10
C ASN A 81 7.74 -6.59 -19.87
N VAL A 82 6.68 -5.82 -20.01
CA VAL A 82 5.47 -6.19 -20.75
C VAL A 82 4.96 -5.00 -21.56
N SER A 83 4.14 -5.26 -22.58
CA SER A 83 3.48 -4.20 -23.33
C SER A 83 2.42 -3.47 -22.49
N ASP A 84 2.06 -2.25 -22.89
CA ASP A 84 1.01 -1.47 -22.23
C ASP A 84 -0.33 -2.23 -22.22
N ALA A 85 -0.67 -2.89 -23.32
CA ALA A 85 -1.89 -3.70 -23.42
C ALA A 85 -1.87 -4.92 -22.50
N GLU A 86 -0.74 -5.60 -22.38
CA GLU A 86 -0.60 -6.76 -21.48
C GLU A 86 -0.65 -6.31 -20.02
N PHE A 87 -0.01 -5.20 -19.66
CA PHE A 87 -0.10 -4.66 -18.30
C PHE A 87 -1.55 -4.31 -17.94
N ARG A 88 -2.25 -3.61 -18.84
CA ARG A 88 -3.68 -3.30 -18.65
C ARG A 88 -4.53 -4.55 -18.50
N ARG A 89 -4.27 -5.60 -19.29
CA ARG A 89 -4.95 -6.89 -19.14
C ARG A 89 -4.77 -7.47 -17.74
N GLN A 90 -3.54 -7.44 -17.21
CA GLN A 90 -3.25 -7.94 -15.86
C GLN A 90 -3.96 -7.11 -14.78
N VAL A 91 -4.02 -5.79 -14.92
CA VAL A 91 -4.85 -4.94 -14.04
C VAL A 91 -6.32 -5.37 -14.10
N GLY A 92 -6.85 -5.61 -15.32
CA GLY A 92 -8.21 -6.10 -15.52
C GLY A 92 -8.49 -7.43 -14.81
N VAL A 93 -7.51 -8.35 -14.77
CA VAL A 93 -7.63 -9.60 -14.01
C VAL A 93 -7.83 -9.33 -12.52
N LEU A 94 -7.05 -8.43 -11.92
CA LEU A 94 -7.22 -8.06 -10.51
C LEU A 94 -8.58 -7.38 -10.28
N ASN A 95 -8.94 -6.41 -11.12
CA ASN A 95 -10.21 -5.69 -11.01
C ASN A 95 -11.43 -6.62 -11.13
N SER A 96 -11.39 -7.61 -12.02
CA SER A 96 -12.45 -8.62 -12.14
C SER A 96 -12.65 -9.46 -10.87
N GLN A 97 -11.63 -9.51 -10.01
CA GLN A 97 -11.65 -10.15 -8.70
C GLN A 97 -12.05 -9.18 -7.57
N GLY A 98 -12.42 -7.94 -7.89
CA GLY A 98 -12.74 -6.89 -6.92
C GLY A 98 -11.52 -6.34 -6.17
N ARG A 99 -10.31 -6.48 -6.74
CA ARG A 99 -9.03 -6.04 -6.20
C ARG A 99 -8.62 -4.73 -6.85
N ALA A 100 -8.20 -3.74 -6.05
CA ALA A 100 -7.77 -2.45 -6.56
C ALA A 100 -6.28 -2.43 -6.89
N VAL A 101 -5.91 -1.74 -7.96
CA VAL A 101 -4.51 -1.54 -8.37
C VAL A 101 -4.21 -0.05 -8.40
N LEU A 102 -3.34 0.39 -7.50
CA LEU A 102 -2.91 1.79 -7.39
C LEU A 102 -1.57 1.97 -8.09
N LEU A 103 -1.33 3.18 -8.60
CA LEU A 103 0.00 3.60 -9.01
C LEU A 103 0.65 4.36 -7.85
N SER A 104 1.83 3.96 -7.40
CA SER A 104 2.56 4.67 -6.33
C SER A 104 3.53 5.69 -6.91
N LEU A 105 3.43 6.93 -6.42
CA LEU A 105 4.27 8.06 -6.81
C LEU A 105 5.40 8.24 -5.81
N GLY A 106 6.64 8.11 -6.25
CA GLY A 106 7.81 8.40 -5.44
C GLY A 106 8.75 7.20 -5.27
N GLY A 107 8.89 6.75 -4.04
CA GLY A 107 9.89 5.78 -3.60
C GLY A 107 11.23 6.42 -3.22
N ALA A 108 12.11 5.63 -2.58
CA ALA A 108 13.36 6.13 -1.99
C ALA A 108 14.32 6.81 -2.99
N ASP A 109 14.32 6.38 -4.25
CA ASP A 109 15.22 6.90 -5.27
C ASP A 109 14.61 8.00 -6.16
N ALA A 110 13.36 8.40 -5.89
CA ALA A 110 12.67 9.36 -6.73
C ALA A 110 12.86 10.79 -6.24
N HIS A 111 13.36 11.65 -7.13
CA HIS A 111 13.43 13.09 -6.92
C HIS A 111 12.21 13.74 -7.57
N ILE A 112 11.09 13.79 -6.84
CA ILE A 112 9.87 14.47 -7.31
C ILE A 112 9.96 15.94 -6.93
N GLU A 113 10.03 16.80 -7.94
CA GLU A 113 10.14 18.27 -7.77
C GLU A 113 9.08 18.95 -8.65
N LEU A 114 7.85 19.02 -8.14
CA LEU A 114 6.77 19.73 -8.82
C LEU A 114 6.92 21.25 -8.64
N ARG A 115 6.44 21.99 -9.64
CA ARG A 115 6.47 23.46 -9.64
C ARG A 115 5.04 24.01 -9.74
N SER A 116 4.85 25.19 -9.20
CA SER A 116 3.60 25.94 -9.32
C SER A 116 3.16 26.05 -10.79
N GLY A 117 1.89 25.78 -11.07
CA GLY A 117 1.34 25.73 -12.41
C GLY A 117 1.38 24.33 -13.06
N GLN A 118 1.92 23.32 -12.36
CA GLN A 118 1.94 21.93 -12.83
C GLN A 118 0.75 21.10 -12.35
N GLU A 119 -0.20 21.69 -11.65
CA GLU A 119 -1.38 21.00 -11.11
C GLU A 119 -2.19 20.30 -12.21
N GLN A 120 -2.55 21.05 -13.25
CA GLN A 120 -3.32 20.49 -14.38
C GLN A 120 -2.48 19.55 -15.26
N PRO A 121 -1.22 19.87 -15.62
CA PRO A 121 -0.35 18.92 -16.33
C PRO A 121 -0.17 17.59 -15.58
N LEU A 122 0.02 17.59 -14.27
CA LEU A 122 0.13 16.39 -13.45
C LEU A 122 -1.20 15.62 -13.41
N ALA A 123 -2.32 16.30 -13.21
CA ALA A 123 -3.64 15.67 -13.24
C ALA A 123 -3.90 15.00 -14.60
N ASN A 124 -3.58 15.66 -15.70
CA ASN A 124 -3.73 15.12 -17.04
C ASN A 124 -2.88 13.87 -17.26
N GLU A 125 -1.63 13.87 -16.75
CA GLU A 125 -0.76 12.70 -16.86
C GLU A 125 -1.29 11.53 -16.02
N ILE A 126 -1.77 11.77 -14.79
CA ILE A 126 -2.38 10.71 -13.97
C ILE A 126 -3.62 10.13 -14.68
N ILE A 127 -4.50 10.97 -15.22
CA ILE A 127 -5.67 10.52 -15.98
C ILE A 127 -5.23 9.69 -17.20
N ARG A 128 -4.23 10.17 -17.96
CA ARG A 128 -3.69 9.41 -19.09
C ARG A 128 -3.19 8.02 -18.69
N LEU A 129 -2.49 7.92 -17.55
CA LEU A 129 -1.98 6.64 -17.02
C LEU A 129 -3.13 5.72 -16.56
N VAL A 130 -4.16 6.27 -15.91
CA VAL A 130 -5.38 5.53 -15.54
C VAL A 130 -6.08 4.99 -16.80
N GLU A 131 -6.30 5.82 -17.80
CA GLU A 131 -6.95 5.40 -19.05
C GLU A 131 -6.11 4.40 -19.84
N THR A 132 -4.79 4.52 -19.80
CA THR A 132 -3.88 3.60 -20.50
C THR A 132 -3.80 2.24 -19.80
N TYR A 133 -3.61 2.23 -18.49
CA TYR A 133 -3.26 1.01 -17.73
C TYR A 133 -4.38 0.48 -16.83
N GLY A 134 -5.42 1.26 -16.57
CA GLY A 134 -6.55 0.85 -15.76
C GLY A 134 -6.32 0.99 -14.24
N PHE A 135 -5.41 1.86 -13.80
CA PHE A 135 -5.20 2.11 -12.37
C PHE A 135 -6.48 2.62 -11.69
N ASP A 136 -6.66 2.22 -10.45
CA ASP A 136 -7.84 2.55 -9.64
C ASP A 136 -7.60 3.73 -8.68
N GLY A 137 -6.37 4.22 -8.64
CA GLY A 137 -5.99 5.29 -7.74
C GLY A 137 -4.49 5.57 -7.75
N LEU A 138 -4.09 6.48 -6.86
CA LEU A 138 -2.68 6.85 -6.67
C LEU A 138 -2.33 6.79 -5.19
N ASP A 139 -1.18 6.18 -4.92
CA ASP A 139 -0.52 6.17 -3.63
C ASP A 139 0.61 7.20 -3.61
N ILE A 140 0.76 7.95 -2.51
CA ILE A 140 1.82 8.94 -2.33
C ILE A 140 2.89 8.32 -1.43
N ASP A 141 4.08 8.09 -2.00
CA ASP A 141 5.25 7.56 -1.30
C ASP A 141 6.44 8.51 -1.48
N LEU A 142 6.28 9.77 -1.05
CA LEU A 142 7.34 10.75 -1.09
C LEU A 142 8.29 10.54 0.08
N GLU A 143 9.55 10.34 -0.25
CA GLU A 143 10.63 10.12 0.72
C GLU A 143 11.77 11.13 0.53
N GLN A 144 12.66 11.22 1.51
CA GLN A 144 13.88 12.03 1.47
C GLN A 144 13.67 13.49 1.03
N SER A 145 14.36 13.96 -0.02
CA SER A 145 14.27 15.35 -0.48
C SER A 145 12.92 15.71 -1.11
N ALA A 146 12.21 14.72 -1.69
CA ALA A 146 10.93 14.96 -2.33
C ALA A 146 9.85 15.43 -1.34
N ILE A 147 9.88 14.93 -0.09
CA ILE A 147 8.92 15.34 0.92
C ILE A 147 9.12 16.80 1.37
N ASP A 148 10.35 17.30 1.31
CA ASP A 148 10.70 18.66 1.73
C ASP A 148 10.47 19.72 0.63
N PHE A 149 10.32 19.29 -0.62
CA PHE A 149 10.15 20.24 -1.73
C PHE A 149 8.78 20.95 -1.61
N ALA A 150 8.85 22.25 -1.30
CA ALA A 150 7.67 23.02 -0.86
C ALA A 150 6.49 22.99 -1.84
N ALA A 151 6.76 23.07 -3.16
CA ALA A 151 5.70 23.06 -4.16
C ALA A 151 4.98 21.70 -4.26
N ASN A 152 5.62 20.59 -3.87
CA ASN A 152 4.95 19.30 -3.84
C ASN A 152 3.74 19.31 -2.90
N LYS A 153 3.83 20.03 -1.76
CA LYS A 153 2.74 20.09 -0.76
C LYS A 153 1.48 20.80 -1.26
N THR A 154 1.60 21.62 -2.31
CA THR A 154 0.46 22.34 -2.91
C THR A 154 0.05 21.78 -4.24
N VAL A 155 1.01 21.48 -5.12
CA VAL A 155 0.75 21.02 -6.50
C VAL A 155 0.18 19.60 -6.50
N LEU A 156 0.79 18.67 -5.76
CA LEU A 156 0.33 17.28 -5.76
C LEU A 156 -1.09 17.11 -5.21
N PRO A 157 -1.45 17.66 -4.04
CA PRO A 157 -2.83 17.58 -3.56
C PRO A 157 -3.84 18.25 -4.50
N ALA A 158 -3.49 19.39 -5.09
CA ALA A 158 -4.38 20.08 -6.04
C ALA A 158 -4.62 19.22 -7.31
N ALA A 159 -3.57 18.63 -7.86
CA ALA A 159 -3.69 17.71 -9.01
C ALA A 159 -4.55 16.49 -8.67
N LEU A 160 -4.36 15.88 -7.51
CA LEU A 160 -5.13 14.70 -7.09
C LEU A 160 -6.62 15.01 -6.87
N LYS A 161 -6.95 16.19 -6.37
CA LYS A 161 -8.36 16.65 -6.28
C LYS A 161 -8.98 16.74 -7.67
N LEU A 162 -8.29 17.34 -8.64
CA LEU A 162 -8.76 17.39 -10.03
C LEU A 162 -9.01 15.99 -10.61
N VAL A 163 -8.11 15.04 -10.37
CA VAL A 163 -8.25 13.64 -10.83
C VAL A 163 -9.45 12.98 -10.15
N LYS A 164 -9.57 13.11 -8.83
CA LYS A 164 -10.68 12.48 -8.08
C LYS A 164 -12.02 13.04 -8.50
N ASP A 165 -12.12 14.35 -8.69
CA ASP A 165 -13.34 15.02 -9.14
C ASP A 165 -13.69 14.62 -10.58
N HIS A 166 -12.69 14.43 -11.45
CA HIS A 166 -12.89 13.93 -12.83
C HIS A 166 -13.57 12.56 -12.84
N TYR A 167 -13.10 11.62 -12.01
CA TYR A 167 -13.69 10.27 -11.94
C TYR A 167 -15.01 10.24 -11.16
N ALA A 168 -15.17 11.09 -10.14
CA ALA A 168 -16.44 11.26 -9.45
C ALA A 168 -17.55 11.73 -10.39
N GLY A 169 -17.23 12.62 -11.34
CA GLY A 169 -18.14 13.04 -12.41
C GLY A 169 -18.60 11.91 -13.33
N GLN A 170 -17.88 10.80 -13.36
CA GLN A 170 -18.21 9.56 -14.09
C GLN A 170 -18.86 8.48 -13.20
N GLY A 171 -19.17 8.80 -11.93
CA GLY A 171 -19.68 7.84 -10.95
C GLY A 171 -18.64 6.82 -10.47
N LYS A 172 -17.34 7.11 -10.63
CA LYS A 172 -16.22 6.27 -10.22
C LYS A 172 -15.50 6.85 -9.02
N HIS A 173 -14.89 6.00 -8.21
CA HIS A 173 -14.16 6.41 -7.01
C HIS A 173 -12.65 6.17 -7.19
N PHE A 174 -11.92 7.22 -7.52
CA PHE A 174 -10.46 7.19 -7.58
C PHE A 174 -9.88 7.15 -6.16
N ILE A 175 -9.08 6.12 -5.86
CA ILE A 175 -8.51 5.90 -4.53
C ILE A 175 -7.26 6.78 -4.35
N ILE A 176 -7.15 7.45 -3.20
CA ILE A 176 -5.94 8.19 -2.81
C ILE A 176 -5.43 7.59 -1.49
N SER A 177 -4.17 7.17 -1.48
CA SER A 177 -3.48 6.69 -0.28
C SER A 177 -2.12 7.37 -0.11
N MET A 178 -1.53 7.20 1.07
CA MET A 178 -0.17 7.69 1.38
C MET A 178 0.56 6.64 2.21
N ALA A 179 1.87 6.51 2.00
CA ALA A 179 2.75 5.59 2.71
C ALA A 179 3.88 6.33 3.45
N PRO A 180 3.56 7.26 4.38
CA PRO A 180 4.58 8.07 5.06
C PRO A 180 5.46 7.23 5.97
N GLU A 181 6.73 7.60 6.08
CA GLU A 181 7.56 7.18 7.22
C GLU A 181 6.94 7.72 8.52
N PHE A 182 6.70 6.87 9.52
CA PHE A 182 5.90 7.25 10.68
C PHE A 182 6.44 8.45 11.49
N PRO A 183 7.77 8.74 11.55
CA PRO A 183 8.25 9.93 12.24
C PRO A 183 7.75 11.24 11.62
N TYR A 184 7.40 11.23 10.35
CA TYR A 184 6.82 12.41 9.66
C TYR A 184 5.33 12.61 9.92
N LEU A 185 4.74 11.81 10.81
CA LEU A 185 3.36 11.92 11.29
C LEU A 185 3.27 12.47 12.72
N THR A 186 4.36 12.97 13.29
CA THR A 186 4.26 13.83 14.48
C THR A 186 3.47 15.09 14.14
N THR A 187 2.93 15.80 15.15
CA THR A 187 2.06 16.97 14.95
C THR A 187 2.64 18.07 14.06
N ASN A 188 3.97 18.16 14.00
CA ASN A 188 4.72 19.07 13.10
C ASN A 188 5.47 18.31 12.01
N GLY A 189 5.11 17.06 11.76
CA GLY A 189 5.81 16.21 10.82
C GLY A 189 5.61 16.61 9.36
N LYS A 190 6.55 16.22 8.53
CA LYS A 190 6.64 16.63 7.12
C LYS A 190 5.43 16.20 6.27
N TYR A 191 4.75 15.08 6.64
CA TYR A 191 3.57 14.60 5.93
C TYR A 191 2.26 15.26 6.36
N VAL A 192 2.23 15.96 7.49
CA VAL A 192 0.99 16.57 8.02
C VAL A 192 0.36 17.54 7.02
N GLY A 193 1.17 18.30 6.29
CA GLY A 193 0.68 19.21 5.25
C GLY A 193 -0.07 18.50 4.12
N TYR A 194 0.38 17.30 3.71
CA TYR A 194 -0.30 16.49 2.70
C TYR A 194 -1.61 15.91 3.22
N LEU A 195 -1.63 15.42 4.47
CA LEU A 195 -2.85 14.93 5.13
C LEU A 195 -3.91 16.02 5.21
N GLN A 196 -3.52 17.22 5.66
CA GLN A 196 -4.44 18.36 5.76
C GLN A 196 -4.95 18.81 4.39
N ALA A 197 -4.05 18.89 3.40
CA ALA A 197 -4.43 19.31 2.05
C ALA A 197 -5.38 18.32 1.35
N LEU A 198 -5.31 17.03 1.69
CA LEU A 198 -6.15 15.96 1.14
C LEU A 198 -7.23 15.46 2.11
N GLU A 199 -7.49 16.20 3.20
CA GLU A 199 -8.59 15.86 4.10
C GLU A 199 -9.91 15.79 3.34
N GLY A 200 -10.68 14.71 3.57
CA GLY A 200 -11.91 14.41 2.81
C GLY A 200 -11.68 13.79 1.43
N TYR A 201 -10.45 13.76 0.91
CA TYR A 201 -10.09 13.16 -0.39
C TYR A 201 -9.34 11.84 -0.27
N TYR A 202 -8.47 11.67 0.74
CA TYR A 202 -7.75 10.41 0.90
C TYR A 202 -8.63 9.30 1.48
N ASP A 203 -8.36 8.07 1.04
CA ASP A 203 -9.12 6.88 1.42
C ASP A 203 -8.45 6.12 2.57
N PHE A 204 -7.13 6.05 2.59
CA PHE A 204 -6.38 5.47 3.71
C PHE A 204 -4.92 5.93 3.74
N ILE A 205 -4.31 5.77 4.91
CA ILE A 205 -2.89 6.05 5.15
C ILE A 205 -2.24 4.76 5.66
N ALA A 206 -1.11 4.39 5.05
CA ALA A 206 -0.35 3.18 5.34
C ALA A 206 1.08 3.52 5.79
N PRO A 207 1.29 4.05 7.02
CA PRO A 207 2.61 4.46 7.45
C PRO A 207 3.59 3.28 7.46
N GLN A 208 4.82 3.55 7.05
CA GLN A 208 5.94 2.62 7.12
C GLN A 208 6.43 2.52 8.57
N PHE A 209 6.21 1.35 9.20
CA PHE A 209 6.67 1.02 10.55
C PHE A 209 8.00 0.27 10.52
N TYR A 210 8.86 0.59 9.56
CA TYR A 210 10.15 -0.05 9.31
C TYR A 210 11.20 0.97 8.84
N ASN A 211 12.47 0.59 8.88
CA ASN A 211 13.62 1.41 8.47
C ASN A 211 13.75 2.74 9.22
N GLN A 212 13.20 2.86 10.43
CA GLN A 212 13.22 4.08 11.23
C GLN A 212 14.15 3.97 12.46
N GLY A 213 14.95 2.92 12.53
CA GLY A 213 15.97 2.76 13.56
C GLY A 213 15.42 2.87 14.98
N GLY A 214 15.99 3.76 15.77
CA GLY A 214 15.61 4.03 17.16
C GLY A 214 14.41 4.96 17.34
N ASP A 215 13.80 5.47 16.24
CA ASP A 215 12.56 6.23 16.34
C ASP A 215 11.42 5.35 16.88
N GLY A 216 10.50 5.98 17.59
CA GLY A 216 9.46 5.23 18.29
C GLY A 216 8.41 6.12 18.93
N VAL A 217 7.85 5.65 20.02
CA VAL A 217 6.81 6.34 20.78
C VAL A 217 7.14 6.34 22.26
N TRP A 218 6.99 7.50 22.90
CA TRP A 218 7.05 7.61 24.36
C TRP A 218 5.72 7.22 24.98
N VAL A 219 5.74 6.22 25.87
CA VAL A 219 4.55 5.68 26.52
C VAL A 219 4.65 5.92 28.01
N PRO A 220 3.99 6.95 28.58
CA PRO A 220 4.06 7.30 30.00
C PRO A 220 3.59 6.18 30.93
N GLU A 221 2.58 5.42 30.53
CA GLU A 221 1.99 4.32 31.31
C GLU A 221 2.79 3.01 31.27
N ALA A 222 3.78 2.89 30.39
CA ALA A 222 4.66 1.73 30.32
C ALA A 222 5.61 1.64 31.53
N ASN A 223 6.26 0.49 31.71
CA ASN A 223 7.24 0.28 32.79
C ASN A 223 6.66 0.61 34.17
N ASN A 224 5.49 0.05 34.50
CA ASN A 224 4.77 0.26 35.76
C ASN A 224 4.51 1.76 36.08
N GLY A 225 4.23 2.57 35.03
CA GLY A 225 3.95 4.00 35.18
C GLY A 225 5.20 4.89 35.25
N ASN A 226 6.41 4.32 35.09
CA ASN A 226 7.65 5.10 35.01
C ASN A 226 7.93 5.65 33.61
N GLY A 227 7.15 5.22 32.60
CA GLY A 227 7.32 5.55 31.20
C GLY A 227 8.41 4.71 30.54
N ALA A 228 8.27 4.55 29.21
CA ALA A 228 9.29 3.93 28.38
C ALA A 228 9.25 4.49 26.96
N TRP A 229 10.43 4.59 26.34
CA TRP A 229 10.57 4.77 24.91
C TRP A 229 10.48 3.40 24.21
N ILE A 230 9.52 3.23 23.35
CA ILE A 230 9.31 1.99 22.59
C ILE A 230 9.78 2.25 21.17
N ALA A 231 11.00 1.78 20.88
CA ALA A 231 11.66 2.00 19.61
C ALA A 231 11.20 1.00 18.52
N GLN A 232 11.17 1.46 17.28
CA GLN A 232 10.81 0.66 16.11
C GLN A 232 11.70 -0.57 15.94
N ASN A 233 13.01 -0.46 16.20
CA ASN A 233 13.98 -1.56 16.05
C ASN A 233 14.12 -2.46 17.28
N ASN A 234 13.28 -2.29 18.30
CA ASN A 234 13.25 -3.15 19.48
C ASN A 234 12.31 -4.35 19.26
N ASP A 235 12.85 -5.48 18.80
CA ASP A 235 12.07 -6.67 18.50
C ASP A 235 11.41 -7.30 19.74
N ALA A 236 11.99 -7.11 20.94
CA ALA A 236 11.41 -7.62 22.19
C ALA A 236 10.12 -6.88 22.60
N LEU A 237 9.93 -5.65 22.14
CA LEU A 237 8.75 -4.83 22.40
C LEU A 237 7.91 -4.60 21.14
N LYS A 238 8.00 -5.49 20.15
CA LYS A 238 7.35 -5.30 18.86
C LYS A 238 5.83 -5.18 18.95
N GLU A 239 5.18 -6.00 19.77
CA GLU A 239 3.73 -5.90 19.99
C GLU A 239 3.36 -4.53 20.58
N ASP A 240 4.08 -4.09 21.59
CA ASP A 240 3.84 -2.79 22.21
C ASP A 240 4.11 -1.64 21.23
N PHE A 241 5.17 -1.73 20.44
CA PHE A 241 5.44 -0.74 19.39
C PHE A 241 4.27 -0.63 18.41
N LEU A 242 3.80 -1.76 17.86
CA LEU A 242 2.69 -1.79 16.92
C LEU A 242 1.42 -1.22 17.54
N TYR A 243 1.12 -1.61 18.79
CA TYR A 243 -0.07 -1.15 19.49
C TYR A 243 0.00 0.34 19.84
N TYR A 244 1.01 0.78 20.59
CA TYR A 244 1.05 2.16 21.10
C TYR A 244 1.29 3.21 20.01
N LEU A 245 2.10 2.92 19.01
CA LEU A 245 2.27 3.83 17.89
C LEU A 245 0.97 3.97 17.10
N THR A 246 0.29 2.85 16.81
CA THR A 246 -1.01 2.89 16.11
C THR A 246 -2.07 3.59 16.93
N GLU A 247 -2.21 3.27 18.24
CA GLU A 247 -3.13 3.98 19.13
C GLU A 247 -2.86 5.50 19.13
N SER A 248 -1.59 5.89 19.22
CA SER A 248 -1.19 7.30 19.20
C SER A 248 -1.62 8.01 17.91
N LEU A 249 -1.42 7.37 16.77
CA LEU A 249 -1.76 7.90 15.45
C LEU A 249 -3.28 7.94 15.22
N VAL A 250 -4.03 6.97 15.69
CA VAL A 250 -5.49 6.96 15.47
C VAL A 250 -6.27 7.82 16.49
N THR A 251 -5.64 8.15 17.61
CA THR A 251 -6.24 9.04 18.63
C THR A 251 -5.68 10.45 18.61
N GLY A 252 -4.55 10.70 17.95
CA GLY A 252 -3.86 11.99 17.95
C GLY A 252 -3.21 12.28 19.31
N THR A 253 -2.57 11.29 19.91
CA THR A 253 -1.92 11.38 21.23
C THR A 253 -0.41 11.21 21.13
N ARG A 254 0.30 11.39 22.25
CA ARG A 254 1.76 11.21 22.37
C ARG A 254 2.56 11.95 21.30
N GLY A 255 2.07 13.13 20.85
CA GLY A 255 2.76 13.99 19.89
C GLY A 255 2.54 13.61 18.42
N PHE A 256 1.64 12.69 18.10
CA PHE A 256 1.29 12.31 16.74
C PHE A 256 0.02 13.00 16.23
N THR A 257 -0.05 13.19 14.92
CA THR A 257 -1.26 13.67 14.25
C THR A 257 -2.33 12.58 14.23
N LYS A 258 -3.61 12.98 14.17
CA LYS A 258 -4.72 12.04 14.16
C LYS A 258 -5.06 11.59 12.74
N ILE A 259 -5.15 10.27 12.55
CA ILE A 259 -5.66 9.62 11.34
C ILE A 259 -6.84 8.72 11.77
N PRO A 260 -8.03 8.81 11.14
CA PRO A 260 -9.17 7.95 11.50
C PRO A 260 -8.80 6.45 11.44
N ALA A 261 -9.20 5.67 12.44
CA ALA A 261 -8.84 4.25 12.53
C ALA A 261 -9.33 3.45 11.31
N ASP A 262 -10.51 3.75 10.80
CA ASP A 262 -11.09 3.14 9.59
C ASP A 262 -10.38 3.51 8.29
N LYS A 263 -9.40 4.43 8.35
CA LYS A 263 -8.50 4.82 7.26
C LYS A 263 -7.04 4.48 7.55
N PHE A 264 -6.75 3.78 8.64
CA PHE A 264 -5.38 3.49 9.09
C PHE A 264 -4.95 2.07 8.73
N VAL A 265 -3.74 1.94 8.15
CA VAL A 265 -3.13 0.68 7.72
C VAL A 265 -1.71 0.61 8.25
N ILE A 266 -1.30 -0.47 8.92
CA ILE A 266 0.08 -0.63 9.40
C ILE A 266 0.95 -1.17 8.26
N GLY A 267 2.04 -0.45 7.92
CA GLY A 267 3.04 -0.89 6.94
C GLY A 267 4.19 -1.66 7.58
N LEU A 268 4.45 -2.88 7.11
CA LEU A 268 5.48 -3.79 7.60
C LEU A 268 6.29 -4.39 6.45
N PRO A 269 7.59 -4.75 6.66
CA PRO A 269 8.35 -5.48 5.66
C PRO A 269 7.86 -6.93 5.54
N ALA A 270 7.89 -7.48 4.32
CA ALA A 270 7.42 -8.83 4.07
C ALA A 270 8.30 -9.90 4.75
N ASN A 271 9.60 -9.63 4.83
CA ASN A 271 10.60 -10.50 5.45
C ASN A 271 11.87 -9.73 5.85
N VAL A 272 12.89 -10.43 6.32
CA VAL A 272 14.16 -9.84 6.79
C VAL A 272 15.02 -9.23 5.70
N ASP A 273 14.77 -9.53 4.43
CA ASP A 273 15.46 -8.95 3.28
C ASP A 273 14.81 -7.67 2.77
N ALA A 274 13.51 -7.48 3.06
CA ALA A 274 12.73 -6.37 2.54
C ALA A 274 13.06 -5.02 3.21
N ALA A 275 13.57 -5.03 4.43
CA ALA A 275 13.93 -3.83 5.18
C ALA A 275 15.10 -4.10 6.13
N ALA A 276 15.86 -3.05 6.48
CA ALA A 276 16.96 -3.15 7.44
C ALA A 276 16.47 -3.46 8.86
N THR A 277 15.32 -2.88 9.25
CA THR A 277 14.66 -3.06 10.55
C THR A 277 13.14 -3.09 10.38
N GLY A 278 12.44 -3.68 11.33
CA GLY A 278 10.96 -3.67 11.35
C GLY A 278 10.29 -4.99 11.02
N TYR A 279 11.01 -5.98 10.50
CA TYR A 279 10.44 -7.31 10.32
C TYR A 279 9.94 -7.89 11.65
N VAL A 280 8.72 -8.41 11.64
CA VAL A 280 8.09 -8.97 12.85
C VAL A 280 8.44 -10.44 12.96
N ILE A 281 9.39 -10.74 13.84
CA ILE A 281 9.90 -12.11 14.06
C ILE A 281 8.80 -12.99 14.66
N ASP A 282 8.18 -12.55 15.74
CA ASP A 282 7.03 -13.21 16.34
C ASP A 282 5.74 -12.71 15.68
N SER A 283 5.19 -13.49 14.78
CA SER A 283 3.98 -13.14 14.02
C SER A 283 2.75 -12.93 14.90
N THR A 284 2.73 -13.44 16.13
CA THR A 284 1.62 -13.23 17.07
C THR A 284 1.51 -11.77 17.52
N ALA A 285 2.61 -11.02 17.49
CA ALA A 285 2.64 -9.61 17.89
C ALA A 285 1.67 -8.75 17.05
N VAL A 286 1.55 -9.04 15.76
CA VAL A 286 0.61 -8.32 14.87
C VAL A 286 -0.83 -8.60 15.27
N GLY A 287 -1.20 -9.87 15.41
CA GLY A 287 -2.56 -10.28 15.81
C GLY A 287 -2.95 -9.74 17.18
N ASN A 288 -2.03 -9.78 18.14
CA ASN A 288 -2.23 -9.24 19.49
C ASN A 288 -2.44 -7.71 19.46
N ALA A 289 -1.62 -6.97 18.71
CA ALA A 289 -1.77 -5.53 18.59
C ALA A 289 -3.12 -5.17 17.96
N LEU A 290 -3.53 -5.84 16.88
CA LEU A 290 -4.84 -5.64 16.24
C LEU A 290 -6.00 -5.94 17.22
N LYS A 291 -5.88 -7.01 18.00
CA LYS A 291 -6.87 -7.37 19.03
C LYS A 291 -6.96 -6.30 20.13
N ARG A 292 -5.82 -5.81 20.62
CA ARG A 292 -5.78 -4.72 21.62
C ARG A 292 -6.46 -3.46 21.09
N LEU A 293 -6.19 -3.07 19.85
CA LEU A 293 -6.86 -1.94 19.18
C LEU A 293 -8.37 -2.17 19.08
N ALA A 294 -8.81 -3.36 18.67
CA ALA A 294 -10.24 -3.68 18.55
C ALA A 294 -10.95 -3.61 19.90
N ILE A 295 -10.34 -4.11 21.00
CA ILE A 295 -10.88 -4.02 22.37
C ILE A 295 -11.04 -2.56 22.80
N LYS A 296 -10.15 -1.67 22.35
CA LYS A 296 -10.25 -0.22 22.60
C LYS A 296 -11.30 0.49 21.74
N GLY A 297 -11.98 -0.22 20.86
CA GLY A 297 -12.90 0.39 19.90
C GLY A 297 -12.22 1.14 18.75
N LEU A 298 -10.97 0.78 18.45
CA LEU A 298 -10.12 1.39 17.42
C LEU A 298 -9.71 0.36 16.33
N PRO A 299 -10.65 -0.41 15.74
CA PRO A 299 -10.30 -1.39 14.73
C PRO A 299 -9.81 -0.67 13.47
N ILE A 300 -8.56 -0.91 13.09
CA ILE A 300 -7.93 -0.27 11.92
C ILE A 300 -8.36 -0.94 10.61
N LYS A 301 -8.04 -0.28 9.47
CA LYS A 301 -8.44 -0.72 8.14
C LYS A 301 -7.67 -1.95 7.64
N GLY A 302 -6.42 -2.12 8.02
CA GLY A 302 -5.65 -3.29 7.55
C GLY A 302 -4.15 -3.20 7.73
N LEU A 303 -3.45 -3.96 6.88
CA LEU A 303 -2.00 -4.03 6.81
C LEU A 303 -1.51 -3.73 5.40
N MET A 304 -0.27 -3.23 5.31
CA MET A 304 0.46 -3.05 4.06
C MET A 304 1.82 -3.75 4.17
N THR A 305 2.38 -4.20 3.05
CA THR A 305 3.75 -4.70 3.03
C THR A 305 4.61 -4.12 1.90
N TRP A 306 5.83 -3.86 2.23
CA TRP A 306 6.95 -3.78 1.32
C TRP A 306 7.65 -5.13 1.32
N SER A 307 7.48 -6.01 0.35
CA SER A 307 6.61 -5.92 -0.82
C SER A 307 6.09 -7.30 -1.20
N VAL A 308 5.15 -7.41 -2.13
CA VAL A 308 4.69 -8.70 -2.64
C VAL A 308 5.80 -9.48 -3.35
N ASN A 309 6.73 -8.78 -4.00
CA ASN A 309 7.88 -9.39 -4.64
C ASN A 309 8.86 -9.98 -3.61
N TRP A 310 9.04 -9.30 -2.48
CA TRP A 310 9.80 -9.84 -1.34
C TRP A 310 9.06 -11.00 -0.67
N ASP A 311 7.74 -10.93 -0.52
CA ASP A 311 6.94 -12.01 0.07
C ASP A 311 7.11 -13.35 -0.66
N ASN A 312 7.43 -13.33 -1.96
CA ASN A 312 7.77 -14.50 -2.75
C ASN A 312 9.28 -14.62 -3.08
N GLY A 313 10.11 -13.84 -2.43
CA GLY A 313 11.55 -13.86 -2.67
C GLY A 313 12.25 -15.09 -2.08
N VAL A 314 13.56 -15.05 -2.13
CA VAL A 314 14.44 -16.09 -1.56
C VAL A 314 15.53 -15.45 -0.71
N SER A 315 15.95 -16.13 0.36
CA SER A 315 17.11 -15.73 1.17
C SER A 315 18.42 -15.85 0.37
N LYS A 316 19.54 -15.38 0.93
CA LYS A 316 20.88 -15.57 0.36
C LYS A 316 21.22 -17.05 0.08
N ASP A 317 20.68 -17.95 0.90
CA ASP A 317 20.88 -19.40 0.78
C ASP A 317 19.84 -20.06 -0.14
N ARG A 318 19.08 -19.23 -0.90
CA ARG A 318 18.02 -19.63 -1.83
C ARG A 318 16.84 -20.37 -1.17
N VAL A 319 16.62 -20.14 0.12
CA VAL A 319 15.43 -20.65 0.81
C VAL A 319 14.25 -19.74 0.46
N PRO A 320 13.15 -20.26 -0.12
CA PRO A 320 11.99 -19.46 -0.48
C PRO A 320 11.28 -18.90 0.75
N TYR A 321 10.87 -17.63 0.71
CA TYR A 321 9.96 -17.02 1.69
C TYR A 321 8.51 -17.50 1.50
N ASN A 322 8.13 -17.88 0.28
CA ASN A 322 6.91 -18.62 -0.03
C ASN A 322 5.64 -17.96 0.51
N TRP A 323 5.48 -16.67 0.22
CA TRP A 323 4.30 -15.91 0.60
C TRP A 323 4.05 -15.86 2.12
N GLU A 324 5.12 -15.71 2.90
CA GLU A 324 5.06 -15.76 4.36
C GLU A 324 4.14 -14.67 4.93
N PHE A 325 4.24 -13.44 4.41
CA PHE A 325 3.44 -12.31 4.89
C PHE A 325 1.94 -12.52 4.62
N SER A 326 1.58 -12.84 3.39
CA SER A 326 0.18 -13.06 3.03
C SER A 326 -0.42 -14.28 3.73
N ARG A 327 0.35 -15.36 3.91
CA ARG A 327 -0.10 -16.54 4.66
C ARG A 327 -0.30 -16.28 6.15
N ARG A 328 0.57 -15.46 6.77
CA ARG A 328 0.45 -15.10 8.19
C ARG A 328 -0.71 -14.15 8.45
N TYR A 329 -0.87 -13.13 7.62
CA TYR A 329 -1.72 -11.99 7.92
C TYR A 329 -3.00 -11.91 7.08
N GLY A 330 -3.08 -12.61 5.95
CA GLY A 330 -4.31 -12.70 5.16
C GLY A 330 -5.51 -13.15 5.99
N PRO A 331 -5.42 -14.26 6.76
CA PRO A 331 -6.50 -14.70 7.64
C PRO A 331 -6.87 -13.71 8.74
N LEU A 332 -5.93 -12.92 9.26
CA LEU A 332 -6.19 -11.89 10.26
C LEU A 332 -7.01 -10.73 9.69
N ILE A 333 -6.79 -10.39 8.43
CA ILE A 333 -7.44 -9.26 7.77
C ILE A 333 -8.79 -9.65 7.18
N HIS A 334 -8.88 -10.80 6.52
CA HIS A 334 -10.08 -11.21 5.77
C HIS A 334 -10.95 -12.23 6.53
N GLY A 335 -10.50 -12.72 7.69
CA GLY A 335 -11.09 -13.86 8.37
C GLY A 335 -10.64 -15.20 7.75
N VAL A 336 -10.83 -16.28 8.50
CA VAL A 336 -10.56 -17.63 8.00
C VAL A 336 -11.67 -17.98 7.00
N ARG A 337 -11.31 -18.19 5.74
CA ARG A 337 -12.25 -18.68 4.73
C ARG A 337 -12.66 -20.09 5.09
N THR A 338 -13.96 -20.34 5.20
CA THR A 338 -14.47 -21.70 5.34
C THR A 338 -14.50 -22.38 3.96
N ALA A 339 -14.36 -23.71 3.92
CA ALA A 339 -14.46 -24.49 2.66
C ALA A 339 -15.79 -24.23 1.91
N VAL A 340 -16.85 -23.87 2.63
CA VAL A 340 -18.14 -23.49 2.05
C VAL A 340 -18.04 -22.18 1.27
N GLN A 341 -17.36 -21.18 1.81
CA GLN A 341 -17.17 -19.87 1.13
C GLN A 341 -16.32 -20.01 -0.13
N GLU A 342 -15.32 -20.88 -0.11
CA GLU A 342 -14.49 -21.17 -1.30
C GLU A 342 -15.28 -21.88 -2.39
N THR A 343 -16.19 -22.80 -1.99
CA THR A 343 -17.06 -23.51 -2.92
C THR A 343 -18.11 -22.57 -3.54
N ASP A 344 -18.73 -21.70 -2.76
CA ASP A 344 -19.72 -20.72 -3.24
C ASP A 344 -19.09 -19.70 -4.21
N GLU A 345 -17.86 -19.23 -3.93
CA GLU A 345 -17.14 -18.38 -4.87
C GLU A 345 -16.77 -19.12 -6.17
N ALA A 346 -16.37 -20.39 -6.09
CA ALA A 346 -16.07 -21.20 -7.26
C ALA A 346 -17.33 -21.45 -8.11
N LEU A 347 -18.47 -21.75 -7.49
CA LEU A 347 -19.74 -21.92 -8.17
C LEU A 347 -20.26 -20.62 -8.80
N SER A 348 -20.10 -19.50 -8.12
CA SER A 348 -20.51 -18.20 -8.67
C SER A 348 -19.65 -17.75 -9.86
N ARG A 349 -18.41 -18.25 -9.98
CA ARG A 349 -17.53 -18.03 -11.15
C ARG A 349 -17.89 -18.91 -12.34
N LEU A 350 -18.44 -20.10 -12.10
CA LEU A 350 -18.91 -21.00 -13.15
C LEU A 350 -20.27 -20.57 -13.72
N ALA A 351 -21.01 -19.73 -12.99
CA ALA A 351 -22.31 -19.22 -13.37
C ALA A 351 -22.28 -17.84 -14.08
N ARG A 352 -21.10 -17.27 -14.26
CA ARG A 352 -20.83 -16.03 -15.03
C ARG A 352 -20.02 -16.38 -16.27
#